data_2a1b6e3e1109c6772edd24b9567010fe
#
_entry.id   2a1b6e3e1109c6772edd24b9567010fe
#
_cell.length_a   1.000
_cell.length_b   1.000
_cell.length_c   1.000
_cell.angle_alpha   90.00
_cell.angle_beta   90.00
_cell.angle_gamma   90.00
#
_symmetry.space_group_name_H-M   'P 1'
#
loop_
_entity.id
_entity.type
_entity.pdbx_description
1 polymer ?
#
loop_
_entity_poly.entity_id
_entity_poly.type
_entity_poly.pdbx_seq_one_letter_code
_entity_poly.pdbx_strand_id
1 'polypeptide(L)'
;MDERLRRGIALFNNREFFECHEVLEDAWTPERGPRRLFLQGLIHLAVGFYHCQRGNPAGAIGQLRKGLLKLDGYLPACEGIDTGRICRDALAVLKRIEGGAAQWGYPQIHISK
;
A
#
# COMPACT_ATOMS: atom_id res chain seq x y z
N MET A 1 7.74 16.25 2.81
CA MET A 1 6.77 15.24 2.38
C MET A 1 5.43 15.91 2.09
N ASP A 2 4.81 15.54 0.99
CA ASP A 2 3.46 15.98 0.61
C ASP A 2 2.48 15.68 1.75
N GLU A 3 1.59 16.63 2.06
CA GLU A 3 0.68 16.51 3.21
C GLU A 3 -0.34 15.39 3.03
N ARG A 4 -0.85 15.18 1.81
CA ARG A 4 -1.77 14.08 1.54
C ARG A 4 -1.08 12.73 1.70
N LEU A 5 0.18 12.65 1.24
CA LEU A 5 0.95 11.43 1.41
C LEU A 5 1.20 11.14 2.89
N ARG A 6 1.57 12.16 3.67
CA ARG A 6 1.77 12.02 5.12
C ARG A 6 0.51 11.52 5.81
N ARG A 7 -0.63 12.12 5.47
CA ARG A 7 -1.93 11.72 6.03
C ARG A 7 -2.30 10.30 5.63
N GLY A 8 -2.07 9.94 4.36
CA GLY A 8 -2.30 8.58 3.87
C GLY A 8 -1.48 7.55 4.63
N ILE A 9 -0.20 7.85 4.90
CA ILE A 9 0.66 6.96 5.67
C ILE A 9 0.12 6.78 7.09
N ALA A 10 -0.28 7.87 7.74
CA ALA A 10 -0.81 7.80 9.10
C ALA A 10 -2.08 6.94 9.15
N LEU A 11 -2.97 7.09 8.18
CA LEU A 11 -4.18 6.28 8.08
C LEU A 11 -3.86 4.81 7.82
N PHE A 12 -2.92 4.55 6.91
CA PHE A 12 -2.45 3.19 6.63
C PHE A 12 -1.93 2.52 7.91
N ASN A 13 -1.08 3.22 8.63
CA ASN A 13 -0.45 2.69 9.84
C ASN A 13 -1.45 2.50 10.99
N ASN A 14 -2.57 3.22 10.94
CA ASN A 14 -3.67 3.05 11.89
C ASN A 14 -4.71 2.04 11.41
N ARG A 15 -4.43 1.34 10.33
CA ARG A 15 -5.32 0.33 9.71
C ARG A 15 -6.65 0.90 9.21
N GLU A 16 -6.69 2.20 8.94
CA GLU A 16 -7.83 2.87 8.33
C GLU A 16 -7.63 2.90 6.81
N PHE A 17 -7.67 1.71 6.23
CA PHE A 17 -7.27 1.51 4.84
C PHE A 17 -8.24 2.12 3.83
N PHE A 18 -9.52 2.15 4.13
CA PHE A 18 -10.49 2.78 3.23
C PHE A 18 -10.23 4.29 3.14
N GLU A 19 -10.11 4.97 4.28
CA GLU A 19 -9.82 6.40 4.34
C GLU A 19 -8.45 6.72 3.74
N CYS A 20 -7.47 5.84 3.97
CA CYS A 20 -6.15 5.96 3.36
C CYS A 20 -6.26 6.00 1.84
N HIS A 21 -6.99 5.06 1.27
CA HIS A 21 -7.19 4.97 -0.17
C HIS A 21 -7.85 6.25 -0.72
N GLU A 22 -8.83 6.81 -0.03
CA GLU A 22 -9.50 8.04 -0.46
C GLU A 22 -8.54 9.23 -0.48
N VAL A 23 -7.75 9.40 0.57
CA VAL A 23 -6.77 10.49 0.65
C VAL A 23 -5.70 10.37 -0.44
N LEU A 24 -5.21 9.15 -0.66
CA LEU A 24 -4.20 8.92 -1.70
C LEU A 24 -4.78 9.10 -3.11
N GLU A 25 -6.04 8.77 -3.33
CA GLU A 25 -6.70 9.04 -4.62
C GLU A 25 -6.82 10.54 -4.90
N ASP A 26 -7.05 11.36 -3.87
CA ASP A 26 -7.08 12.81 -4.02
C ASP A 26 -5.73 13.34 -4.52
N ALA A 27 -4.63 12.74 -4.08
CA ALA A 27 -3.30 13.09 -4.56
C ALA A 27 -3.03 12.53 -5.96
N TRP A 28 -3.52 11.34 -6.25
CA TRP A 28 -3.28 10.62 -7.50
C TRP A 28 -4.08 11.17 -8.68
N THR A 29 -5.33 11.56 -8.45
CA THR A 29 -6.24 11.96 -9.53
C THR A 29 -5.67 13.07 -10.42
N PRO A 30 -5.11 14.18 -9.87
CA PRO A 30 -4.54 15.25 -10.71
C PRO A 30 -3.12 14.94 -11.19
N GLU A 31 -2.45 13.93 -10.64
CA GLU A 31 -1.05 13.67 -10.92
C GLU A 31 -0.86 13.11 -12.32
N ARG A 32 0.03 13.71 -13.13
CA ARG A 32 0.36 13.28 -14.49
C ARG A 32 1.84 12.98 -14.64
N GLY A 33 2.63 13.22 -13.60
CA GLY A 33 4.08 13.07 -13.65
C GLY A 33 4.57 11.70 -13.21
N PRO A 34 5.89 11.61 -12.97
CA PRO A 34 6.55 10.32 -12.66
C PRO A 34 6.05 9.64 -11.38
N ARG A 35 5.47 10.40 -10.44
CA ARG A 35 5.00 9.84 -9.17
C ARG A 35 3.62 9.16 -9.26
N ARG A 36 2.98 9.22 -10.44
CA ARG A 36 1.62 8.68 -10.59
C ARG A 36 1.53 7.19 -10.24
N LEU A 37 2.44 6.38 -10.77
CA LEU A 37 2.44 4.93 -10.49
C LEU A 37 2.82 4.63 -9.04
N PHE A 38 3.69 5.45 -8.44
CA PHE A 38 4.03 5.32 -7.02
C PHE A 38 2.80 5.49 -6.14
N LEU A 39 2.03 6.56 -6.36
CA LEU A 39 0.80 6.79 -5.61
C LEU A 39 -0.22 5.67 -5.84
N GLN A 40 -0.36 5.24 -7.09
CA GLN A 40 -1.29 4.16 -7.43
C GLN A 40 -0.89 2.85 -6.77
N GLY A 41 0.41 2.56 -6.68
CA GLY A 41 0.91 1.38 -5.99
C GLY A 41 0.52 1.38 -4.51
N LEU A 42 0.67 2.50 -3.84
CA LEU A 42 0.26 2.63 -2.43
C LEU A 42 -1.26 2.48 -2.28
N ILE A 43 -2.04 3.03 -3.22
CA ILE A 43 -3.50 2.87 -3.22
C ILE A 43 -3.87 1.40 -3.31
N HIS A 44 -3.25 0.64 -4.21
CA HIS A 44 -3.52 -0.79 -4.35
C HIS A 44 -3.20 -1.56 -3.07
N LEU A 45 -2.10 -1.23 -2.38
CA LEU A 45 -1.79 -1.86 -1.11
C LEU A 45 -2.87 -1.57 -0.07
N ALA A 46 -3.31 -0.32 0.04
CA ALA A 46 -4.36 0.05 0.98
C ALA A 46 -5.67 -0.70 0.68
N VAL A 47 -6.07 -0.75 -0.60
CA VAL A 47 -7.28 -1.47 -0.99
C VAL A 47 -7.12 -2.97 -0.72
N GLY A 48 -5.94 -3.53 -0.95
CA GLY A 48 -5.67 -4.94 -0.66
C GLY A 48 -5.85 -5.27 0.81
N PHE A 49 -5.29 -4.46 1.71
CA PHE A 49 -5.46 -4.68 3.15
C PHE A 49 -6.87 -4.38 3.62
N TYR A 50 -7.58 -3.46 2.97
CA TYR A 50 -9.00 -3.27 3.22
C TYR A 50 -9.79 -4.55 2.93
N HIS A 51 -9.51 -5.20 1.79
CA HIS A 51 -10.12 -6.49 1.47
C HIS A 51 -9.80 -7.55 2.52
N CYS A 52 -8.58 -7.55 3.07
CA CYS A 52 -8.22 -8.44 4.17
C CYS A 52 -9.14 -8.23 5.36
N GLN A 53 -9.39 -6.98 5.74
CA GLN A 53 -10.28 -6.65 6.86
C GLN A 53 -11.73 -7.10 6.61
N ARG A 54 -12.12 -7.13 5.34
CA ARG A 54 -13.48 -7.50 4.95
C ARG A 54 -13.63 -9.00 4.70
N GLY A 55 -12.60 -9.79 4.96
CA GLY A 55 -12.65 -11.23 4.73
C GLY A 55 -12.72 -11.62 3.26
N ASN A 56 -12.13 -10.83 2.38
CA ASN A 56 -12.09 -11.06 0.94
C ASN A 56 -10.65 -11.36 0.47
N PRO A 57 -10.16 -12.59 0.66
CA PRO A 57 -8.78 -12.91 0.28
C PRO A 57 -8.53 -12.82 -1.22
N ALA A 58 -9.50 -13.14 -2.06
CA ALA A 58 -9.33 -13.04 -3.52
C ALA A 58 -9.09 -11.60 -3.96
N GLY A 59 -9.88 -10.66 -3.42
CA GLY A 59 -9.69 -9.23 -3.69
C GLY A 59 -8.36 -8.73 -3.17
N ALA A 60 -7.97 -9.17 -1.97
CA ALA A 60 -6.69 -8.81 -1.38
C ALA A 60 -5.51 -9.25 -2.26
N ILE A 61 -5.51 -10.48 -2.71
CA ILE A 61 -4.45 -11.04 -3.57
C ILE A 61 -4.30 -10.19 -4.84
N GLY A 62 -5.39 -9.91 -5.53
CA GLY A 62 -5.34 -9.13 -6.76
C GLY A 62 -4.78 -7.73 -6.56
N GLN A 63 -5.23 -7.04 -5.53
CA GLN A 63 -4.79 -5.67 -5.25
C GLN A 63 -3.34 -5.62 -4.77
N LEU A 64 -2.94 -6.51 -3.88
CA LEU A 64 -1.57 -6.53 -3.38
C LEU A 64 -0.58 -6.81 -4.51
N ARG A 65 -0.91 -7.73 -5.42
CA ARG A 65 -0.05 -8.02 -6.58
C ARG A 65 0.12 -6.78 -7.47
N LYS A 66 -0.97 -6.06 -7.73
CA LYS A 66 -0.92 -4.83 -8.54
C LYS A 66 -0.07 -3.76 -7.87
N GLY A 67 -0.23 -3.58 -6.57
CA GLY A 67 0.54 -2.60 -5.81
C GLY A 67 2.03 -2.91 -5.82
N LEU A 68 2.40 -4.15 -5.57
CA LEU A 68 3.81 -4.57 -5.59
C LEU A 68 4.44 -4.36 -6.96
N LEU A 69 3.72 -4.69 -8.02
CA LEU A 69 4.22 -4.51 -9.38
C LEU A 69 4.49 -3.03 -9.68
N LYS A 70 3.57 -2.14 -9.31
CA LYS A 70 3.71 -0.71 -9.55
C LYS A 70 4.82 -0.07 -8.72
N LEU A 71 5.01 -0.54 -7.48
CA LEU A 71 6.05 0.00 -6.60
C LEU A 71 7.46 -0.48 -6.95
N ASP A 72 7.59 -1.50 -7.79
CA ASP A 72 8.89 -2.04 -8.15
C ASP A 72 9.85 -0.99 -8.73
N GLY A 73 9.33 -0.02 -9.46
CA GLY A 73 10.13 1.07 -10.03
C GLY A 73 10.54 2.16 -9.04
N TYR A 74 10.14 2.04 -7.76
CA TYR A 74 10.35 3.07 -6.74
C TYR A 74 11.09 2.57 -5.52
N LEU A 75 11.83 1.47 -5.68
CA LEU A 75 12.65 0.88 -4.63
C LEU A 75 14.06 1.49 -4.66
N PRO A 76 14.80 1.54 -3.54
CA PRO A 76 14.39 1.07 -2.20
C PRO A 76 13.67 2.12 -1.36
N ALA A 77 13.66 3.37 -1.79
CA ALA A 77 13.01 4.47 -1.09
C ALA A 77 12.47 5.48 -2.09
N CYS A 78 11.35 6.10 -1.77
CA CYS A 78 10.72 7.10 -2.62
C CYS A 78 9.93 8.08 -1.77
N GLU A 79 10.11 9.39 -2.03
CA GLU A 79 9.38 10.47 -1.36
C GLU A 79 9.39 10.36 0.18
N GLY A 80 10.50 9.93 0.75
CA GLY A 80 10.65 9.80 2.18
C GLY A 80 10.08 8.52 2.77
N ILE A 81 9.63 7.59 1.94
CA ILE A 81 9.08 6.29 2.36
C ILE A 81 10.10 5.20 2.11
N ASP A 82 10.24 4.28 3.07
CA ASP A 82 10.99 3.03 2.89
C ASP A 82 10.13 2.05 2.08
N THR A 83 10.16 2.22 0.75
CA THR A 83 9.38 1.39 -0.17
C THR A 83 9.85 -0.05 -0.17
N GLY A 84 11.15 -0.29 0.00
CA GLY A 84 11.70 -1.64 0.09
C GLY A 84 11.07 -2.42 1.24
N ARG A 85 10.93 -1.78 2.38
CA ARG A 85 10.36 -2.43 3.56
C ARG A 85 8.88 -2.73 3.41
N ILE A 86 8.08 -1.76 2.98
CA ILE A 86 6.65 -2.00 2.82
C ILE A 86 6.38 -3.06 1.75
N CYS A 87 7.13 -3.07 0.67
CA CYS A 87 6.98 -4.10 -0.36
C CYS A 87 7.34 -5.49 0.15
N ARG A 88 8.44 -5.61 0.90
CA ARG A 88 8.85 -6.88 1.50
C ARG A 88 7.79 -7.39 2.47
N ASP A 89 7.29 -6.51 3.34
CA ASP A 89 6.30 -6.89 4.35
C ASP A 89 4.94 -7.23 3.71
N ALA A 90 4.54 -6.47 2.70
CA ALA A 90 3.30 -6.75 1.95
C ALA A 90 3.40 -8.07 1.19
N LEU A 91 4.57 -8.38 0.61
CA LEU A 91 4.78 -9.65 -0.07
C LEU A 91 4.66 -10.82 0.90
N ALA A 92 5.19 -10.68 2.12
CA ALA A 92 5.08 -11.72 3.14
C ALA A 92 3.61 -11.99 3.50
N VAL A 93 2.80 -10.92 3.64
CA VAL A 93 1.36 -11.07 3.90
C VAL A 93 0.67 -11.74 2.71
N LEU A 94 0.98 -11.30 1.49
CA LEU A 94 0.41 -11.88 0.26
C LEU A 94 0.66 -13.39 0.21
N LYS A 95 1.86 -13.83 0.52
CA LYS A 95 2.20 -15.25 0.52
C LYS A 95 1.40 -16.04 1.55
N ARG A 96 1.15 -15.46 2.73
CA ARG A 96 0.31 -16.10 3.75
C ARG A 96 -1.12 -16.24 3.27
N ILE A 97 -1.67 -15.21 2.64
CA ILE A 97 -3.04 -15.25 2.10
C ILE A 97 -3.13 -16.32 1.03
N GLU A 98 -2.18 -16.36 0.10
CA GLU A 98 -2.13 -17.35 -0.97
C GLU A 98 -2.00 -18.77 -0.44
N GLY A 99 -1.32 -18.94 0.69
CA GLY A 99 -1.17 -20.22 1.36
C GLY A 99 -2.36 -20.62 2.22
N GLY A 100 -3.43 -19.83 2.25
CA GLY A 100 -4.64 -20.17 3.00
C GLY A 100 -4.57 -19.91 4.49
N ALA A 101 -3.63 -19.07 4.96
CA ALA A 101 -3.53 -18.73 6.38
C ALA A 101 -4.82 -18.08 6.87
N ALA A 102 -5.26 -18.44 8.08
CA ALA A 102 -6.46 -17.89 8.68
C ALA A 102 -6.25 -16.47 9.18
N GLN A 103 -5.02 -16.12 9.52
CA GLN A 103 -4.66 -14.80 10.03
C GLN A 103 -3.37 -14.32 9.40
N TRP A 104 -3.26 -13.01 9.25
CA TRP A 104 -2.08 -12.33 8.75
C TRP A 104 -1.96 -10.99 9.46
N GLY A 105 -0.74 -10.50 9.62
CA GLY A 105 -0.52 -9.18 10.20
C GLY A 105 -0.71 -8.08 9.16
N TYR A 106 -0.84 -6.85 9.66
CA TYR A 106 -0.89 -5.68 8.79
C TYR A 106 0.43 -4.94 8.91
N PRO A 107 1.12 -4.71 7.78
CA PRO A 107 2.39 -4.00 7.82
C PRO A 107 2.19 -2.50 8.01
N GLN A 108 3.27 -1.81 8.35
CA GLN A 108 3.28 -0.36 8.45
C GLN A 108 4.22 0.23 7.42
N ILE A 109 3.94 1.47 7.01
CA ILE A 109 4.81 2.23 6.14
C ILE A 109 5.77 3.02 7.03
N HIS A 110 7.09 2.85 6.81
CA HIS A 110 8.13 3.52 7.57
C HIS A 110 8.71 4.67 6.77
N ILE A 111 9.02 5.76 7.47
CA ILE A 111 9.68 6.91 6.87
C ILE A 111 11.16 6.56 6.72
N SER A 112 11.68 6.79 5.53
CA SER A 112 13.10 6.64 5.23
C SER A 112 13.84 7.89 5.68
N LYS A 113 14.96 7.72 6.35
CA LYS A 113 15.78 8.87 6.80
C LYS A 113 16.97 9.10 5.90
#